data_3b8d8e1cd9962d2c4d7ec9f03664d63a
#
_entry.id   3b8d8e1cd9962d2c4d7ec9f03664d63a
#
_cell.length_a   1.000
_cell.length_b   1.000
_cell.length_c   1.000
_cell.angle_alpha   90.00
_cell.angle_beta   90.00
_cell.angle_gamma   90.00
#
_symmetry.space_group_name_H-M   'P 1'
#
loop_
_entity.id
_entity.type
_entity.pdbx_description
1 polymer ?
#
loop_
_entity_poly.entity_id
_entity_poly.type
_entity_poly.pdbx_seq_one_letter_code
_entity_poly.pdbx_strand_id
1 'polypeptide(L)'
;MKDNEILPITNKTVKERDSMNKKMIGVICLMIATLMLGINLIWADGNHAGEVSDQSPEELTRQLEEADFYVQNGYLYEFETLKLASEGKLLTCFGNNAGSTYLILNLPAAPDQDAAPGNEERGWDPEMESAFDDPDVENYPQNPYFSPAGMAFKMRQDEAVIIITTLPEKCKYWSFIAYDMFAKQLEGKDYSNEKAYFGFGNDESGYYHSIFASIGSPVNLLNAKHDGDSSFGTNTVIVLCANRTVRDQISKCLGAAGYPDNMVNYMEIPADTYRMGLERGKDTFSIFGRVSQPEDRDAFDEYLKNLPETATVLRVSPREEVPASTFEIQDLQPRGSGVHEAATLSHSTERLDAIRESLIAQYADEYDYEELSTDIGITDGLTAYMKDADAQGDVHDAAYLNTGDFTLQSDEDFVVVYGVNHVTTKKARYFNAVLHERPLINGVCSVYDSLLSGSAAPYLGDASDEADGYYVYKMARTHLDDHTAIIPYSTGNEQGKYYGVDNDSPVFVLFRIYLDETGVGADYYELINDRVIVFHKK
;
A
#
# COMPACT_ATOMS: atom_id res chain seq x y z
N MET A 1 58.75 5.78 -9.07
CA MET A 1 59.39 6.70 -8.14
C MET A 1 58.97 8.11 -8.51
N LYS A 2 58.03 8.63 -7.79
CA LYS A 2 57.82 10.06 -7.53
C LYS A 2 56.76 10.13 -6.42
N ASP A 3 57.25 10.56 -5.26
CA ASP A 3 56.49 10.68 -4.03
C ASP A 3 55.54 11.89 -4.14
N ASN A 4 54.28 11.67 -3.77
CA ASN A 4 53.33 12.75 -3.53
C ASN A 4 53.20 12.94 -2.02
N GLU A 5 53.81 14.01 -1.53
CA GLU A 5 53.66 14.50 -0.16
C GLU A 5 52.23 15.02 0.08
N ILE A 6 51.57 14.46 1.08
CA ILE A 6 50.31 14.96 1.61
C ILE A 6 50.62 15.95 2.72
N LEU A 7 50.29 17.23 2.51
CA LEU A 7 50.40 18.29 3.51
C LEU A 7 49.28 18.15 4.57
N PRO A 8 49.58 18.31 5.86
CA PRO A 8 48.59 18.21 6.92
C PRO A 8 47.67 19.43 6.98
N ILE A 9 46.34 19.21 6.93
CA ILE A 9 45.32 20.24 7.16
C ILE A 9 45.36 20.61 8.66
N THR A 10 45.69 21.88 8.93
CA THR A 10 45.80 22.39 10.29
C THR A 10 44.44 22.55 10.98
N ASN A 11 44.35 22.10 12.21
CA ASN A 11 43.20 22.13 13.13
C ASN A 11 42.60 23.53 13.43
N LYS A 12 43.09 24.59 12.78
CA LYS A 12 42.65 25.96 13.00
C LYS A 12 41.42 26.33 12.17
N THR A 13 41.27 25.74 10.98
CA THR A 13 40.14 26.01 10.05
C THR A 13 38.82 25.36 10.46
N VAL A 14 38.85 24.28 11.24
CA VAL A 14 37.63 23.59 11.71
C VAL A 14 36.98 24.36 12.87
N LYS A 15 37.76 24.93 13.77
CA LYS A 15 37.22 25.71 14.91
C LYS A 15 36.59 27.06 14.51
N GLU A 16 37.04 27.68 13.44
CA GLU A 16 36.45 28.93 12.96
C GLU A 16 35.14 28.73 12.20
N ARG A 17 34.99 27.61 11.49
CA ARG A 17 33.70 27.21 10.85
C ARG A 17 32.62 26.85 11.85
N ASP A 18 32.95 26.15 12.93
CA ASP A 18 32.01 25.79 14.00
C ASP A 18 31.51 27.01 14.80
N SER A 19 32.37 28.01 14.99
CA SER A 19 32.00 29.26 15.68
C SER A 19 31.07 30.13 14.83
N MET A 20 31.23 30.11 13.50
CA MET A 20 30.42 30.89 12.57
C MET A 20 29.03 30.27 12.38
N ASN A 21 28.94 28.94 12.32
CA ASN A 21 27.66 28.23 12.23
C ASN A 21 26.82 28.40 13.50
N LYS A 22 27.40 28.34 14.70
CA LYS A 22 26.68 28.56 15.96
C LYS A 22 26.14 30.00 16.11
N LYS A 23 26.82 31.00 15.58
CA LYS A 23 26.32 32.38 15.58
C LYS A 23 25.20 32.59 14.55
N MET A 24 25.24 31.90 13.41
CA MET A 24 24.19 31.99 12.39
C MET A 24 22.91 31.30 12.83
N ILE A 25 23.00 30.16 13.50
CA ILE A 25 21.86 29.44 14.08
C ILE A 25 21.19 30.27 15.20
N GLY A 26 21.99 30.94 16.05
CA GLY A 26 21.47 31.83 17.10
C GLY A 26 20.70 33.04 16.55
N VAL A 27 21.09 33.59 15.41
CA VAL A 27 20.40 34.72 14.77
C VAL A 27 19.11 34.28 14.08
N ILE A 28 19.09 33.11 13.47
CA ILE A 28 17.89 32.53 12.83
C ILE A 28 16.83 32.16 13.88
N CYS A 29 17.23 31.57 15.01
CA CYS A 29 16.31 31.29 16.10
C CYS A 29 15.74 32.56 16.76
N LEU A 30 16.49 33.66 16.80
CA LEU A 30 16.01 34.93 17.34
C LEU A 30 15.04 35.65 16.39
N MET A 31 15.20 35.49 15.07
CA MET A 31 14.27 36.04 14.07
C MET A 31 12.94 35.28 14.01
N ILE A 32 12.97 33.97 14.20
CA ILE A 32 11.75 33.15 14.26
C ILE A 32 10.95 33.45 15.54
N ALA A 33 11.62 33.64 16.67
CA ALA A 33 10.95 34.02 17.93
C ALA A 33 10.31 35.41 17.90
N THR A 34 10.87 36.36 17.09
CA THR A 34 10.30 37.70 16.96
C THR A 34 9.16 37.75 15.94
N LEU A 35 9.08 36.83 14.97
CA LEU A 35 7.95 36.71 14.05
C LEU A 35 6.73 36.08 14.71
N MET A 36 6.92 35.14 15.65
CA MET A 36 5.82 34.48 16.38
C MET A 36 5.18 35.37 17.45
N LEU A 37 5.84 36.44 17.89
CA LEU A 37 5.30 37.39 18.88
C LEU A 37 4.57 38.61 18.26
N GLY A 38 4.60 38.74 16.94
CA GLY A 38 4.02 39.89 16.23
C GLY A 38 2.60 39.69 15.65
N ILE A 39 2.03 38.49 15.73
CA ILE A 39 0.73 38.17 15.09
C ILE A 39 -0.47 38.15 16.07
N ASN A 40 -0.25 38.28 17.37
CA ASN A 40 -1.31 38.15 18.38
C ASN A 40 -1.88 39.46 18.93
N LEU A 41 -1.98 40.53 18.17
CA LEU A 41 -2.69 41.73 18.61
C LEU A 41 -3.31 42.47 17.43
N ILE A 42 -4.48 42.03 16.98
CA ILE A 42 -5.58 42.82 16.39
C ILE A 42 -6.70 41.79 16.06
N TRP A 43 -7.73 41.79 16.86
CA TRP A 43 -9.15 41.61 16.57
C TRP A 43 -9.87 41.18 17.86
N ALA A 44 -10.33 42.17 18.60
CA ALA A 44 -11.44 42.01 19.53
C ALA A 44 -12.47 43.01 19.08
N ASP A 45 -13.55 42.50 18.50
CA ASP A 45 -14.93 42.89 18.78
C ASP A 45 -15.92 42.27 17.78
N GLY A 46 -16.90 41.58 18.32
CA GLY A 46 -18.27 41.63 17.81
C GLY A 46 -18.84 40.42 17.08
N ASN A 47 -19.61 39.65 17.80
CA ASN A 47 -20.80 38.88 17.47
C ASN A 47 -20.71 37.36 17.52
N HIS A 48 -21.43 36.82 18.50
CA HIS A 48 -21.79 35.40 18.69
C HIS A 48 -22.53 34.84 17.46
N ALA A 49 -21.81 34.15 16.61
CA ALA A 49 -22.26 33.00 15.85
C ALA A 49 -21.34 31.84 16.26
N GLY A 50 -21.89 30.67 16.57
CA GLY A 50 -21.18 29.59 17.21
C GLY A 50 -19.77 29.40 16.64
N GLU A 51 -18.75 29.48 17.50
CA GLU A 51 -17.37 29.20 17.16
C GLU A 51 -17.30 27.76 16.67
N VAL A 52 -17.09 27.59 15.36
CA VAL A 52 -16.51 26.36 14.83
C VAL A 52 -15.10 26.33 15.44
N SER A 53 -14.86 25.48 16.41
CA SER A 53 -13.52 25.29 16.98
C SER A 53 -12.59 24.90 15.81
N ASP A 54 -11.48 25.62 15.65
CA ASP A 54 -10.46 25.23 14.67
C ASP A 54 -10.05 23.79 14.96
N GLN A 55 -10.06 22.92 13.95
CA GLN A 55 -9.64 21.53 14.05
C GLN A 55 -8.21 21.48 14.60
N SER A 56 -8.02 20.87 15.77
CA SER A 56 -6.70 20.80 16.44
C SER A 56 -6.41 19.41 16.98
N PRO A 57 -5.33 18.77 16.50
CA PRO A 57 -4.85 17.50 17.05
C PRO A 57 -4.50 17.61 18.55
N GLU A 58 -3.98 18.74 19.02
CA GLU A 58 -3.66 18.98 20.42
C GLU A 58 -4.94 19.04 21.27
N GLU A 59 -5.99 19.68 20.75
CA GLU A 59 -7.28 19.71 21.43
C GLU A 59 -7.90 18.31 21.47
N LEU A 60 -7.78 17.51 20.40
CA LEU A 60 -8.22 16.12 20.42
C LEU A 60 -7.47 15.30 21.46
N THR A 61 -6.15 15.42 21.55
CA THR A 61 -5.34 14.75 22.57
C THR A 61 -5.82 15.12 23.96
N ARG A 62 -6.05 16.41 24.23
CA ARG A 62 -6.58 16.88 25.52
C ARG A 62 -7.96 16.28 25.83
N GLN A 63 -8.88 16.24 24.86
CA GLN A 63 -10.23 15.67 25.03
C GLN A 63 -10.17 14.16 25.31
N LEU A 64 -9.28 13.43 24.65
CA LEU A 64 -9.07 12.00 24.87
C LEU A 64 -8.48 11.74 26.28
N GLU A 65 -7.49 12.53 26.71
CA GLU A 65 -6.92 12.41 28.06
C GLU A 65 -7.94 12.74 29.16
N GLU A 66 -8.80 13.74 28.95
CA GLU A 66 -9.91 14.08 29.85
C GLU A 66 -11.00 13.00 29.87
N ALA A 67 -11.13 12.23 28.79
CA ALA A 67 -12.01 11.06 28.69
C ALA A 67 -11.39 9.76 29.22
N ASP A 68 -10.28 9.86 29.94
CA ASP A 68 -9.56 8.78 30.63
C ASP A 68 -8.84 7.80 29.70
N PHE A 69 -8.27 8.32 28.60
CA PHE A 69 -7.39 7.56 27.70
C PHE A 69 -5.92 7.91 27.91
N TYR A 70 -5.03 6.94 27.65
CA TYR A 70 -3.65 7.18 27.28
C TYR A 70 -3.60 7.48 25.78
N VAL A 71 -2.82 8.50 25.39
CA VAL A 71 -2.62 8.87 23.99
C VAL A 71 -1.14 8.80 23.66
N GLN A 72 -0.79 8.06 22.63
CA GLN A 72 0.58 7.91 22.16
C GLN A 72 0.65 8.29 20.68
N ASN A 73 1.71 9.00 20.28
CA ASN A 73 1.90 9.39 18.88
C ASN A 73 2.51 8.24 18.09
N GLY A 74 1.94 7.97 16.92
CA GLY A 74 2.50 7.16 15.86
C GLY A 74 2.86 8.00 14.65
N TYR A 75 3.12 7.35 13.52
CA TYR A 75 3.53 7.99 12.27
C TYR A 75 2.82 7.37 11.07
N LEU A 76 2.55 8.17 10.04
CA LEU A 76 2.14 7.74 8.70
C LEU A 76 3.22 8.18 7.71
N TYR A 77 3.72 7.27 6.88
CA TYR A 77 4.82 7.57 5.96
C TYR A 77 4.77 6.69 4.71
N GLU A 78 5.55 7.07 3.69
CA GLU A 78 5.72 6.26 2.48
C GLU A 78 6.53 4.99 2.78
N PHE A 79 6.00 3.85 2.33
CA PHE A 79 6.72 2.59 2.35
C PHE A 79 7.27 2.26 0.96
N GLU A 80 8.50 2.67 0.70
CA GLU A 80 9.18 2.55 -0.59
C GLU A 80 9.60 1.09 -0.90
N THR A 81 8.64 0.17 -0.97
CA THR A 81 8.89 -1.28 -1.11
C THR A 81 9.81 -1.63 -2.27
N LEU A 82 9.59 -1.04 -3.45
CA LEU A 82 10.40 -1.29 -4.65
C LEU A 82 11.84 -0.83 -4.49
N LYS A 83 12.04 0.36 -3.91
CA LYS A 83 13.37 0.90 -3.66
C LYS A 83 14.11 0.04 -2.63
N LEU A 84 13.46 -0.28 -1.51
CA LEU A 84 14.04 -1.12 -0.46
C LEU A 84 14.43 -2.50 -0.99
N ALA A 85 13.58 -3.12 -1.83
CA ALA A 85 13.90 -4.39 -2.45
C ALA A 85 15.06 -4.28 -3.46
N SER A 86 15.07 -3.23 -4.30
CA SER A 86 16.15 -3.01 -5.27
C SER A 86 17.51 -2.73 -4.62
N GLU A 87 17.51 -2.19 -3.40
CA GLU A 87 18.69 -1.94 -2.58
C GLU A 87 19.08 -3.17 -1.70
N GLY A 88 18.32 -4.27 -1.78
CA GLY A 88 18.54 -5.46 -0.97
C GLY A 88 18.22 -5.30 0.52
N LYS A 89 17.45 -4.27 0.88
CA LYS A 89 17.03 -3.97 2.25
C LYS A 89 15.68 -4.56 2.63
N LEU A 90 14.94 -5.05 1.64
CA LEU A 90 13.68 -5.74 1.79
C LEU A 90 13.72 -6.99 0.94
N LEU A 91 13.42 -8.14 1.52
CA LEU A 91 13.48 -9.43 0.82
C LEU A 91 12.35 -9.56 -0.21
N THR A 92 11.18 -9.05 0.12
CA THR A 92 9.99 -9.13 -0.73
C THR A 92 9.23 -7.81 -0.74
N CYS A 93 8.58 -7.51 -1.87
CA CYS A 93 7.66 -6.38 -1.99
C CYS A 93 6.20 -6.76 -1.63
N PHE A 94 5.96 -7.90 -1.00
CA PHE A 94 4.64 -8.35 -0.52
C PHE A 94 3.56 -8.41 -1.61
N GLY A 95 3.88 -8.90 -2.80
CA GLY A 95 2.92 -8.94 -3.89
C GLY A 95 2.50 -7.56 -4.40
N ASN A 96 3.41 -6.61 -4.34
CA ASN A 96 3.17 -5.20 -4.62
C ASN A 96 2.52 -4.94 -5.99
N ASN A 97 1.79 -3.86 -6.05
CA ASN A 97 1.43 -3.21 -7.30
C ASN A 97 2.58 -2.25 -7.69
N ALA A 98 3.38 -2.62 -8.69
CA ALA A 98 4.53 -1.81 -9.12
C ALA A 98 4.14 -0.41 -9.66
N GLY A 99 2.86 -0.17 -9.92
CA GLY A 99 2.33 1.14 -10.33
C GLY A 99 1.72 1.95 -9.17
N SER A 100 1.86 1.50 -7.92
CA SER A 100 1.30 2.16 -6.74
C SER A 100 2.36 2.51 -5.72
N THR A 101 2.18 3.64 -5.05
CA THR A 101 2.88 4.01 -3.81
C THR A 101 2.09 3.49 -2.62
N TYR A 102 2.79 2.99 -1.61
CA TYR A 102 2.19 2.52 -0.37
C TYR A 102 2.47 3.49 0.77
N LEU A 103 1.47 3.69 1.61
CA LEU A 103 1.57 4.39 2.89
C LEU A 103 1.37 3.38 4.00
N ILE A 104 2.08 3.54 5.11
CA ILE A 104 2.00 2.62 6.24
C ILE A 104 2.06 3.37 7.56
N LEU A 105 1.40 2.82 8.57
CA LEU A 105 1.50 3.28 9.93
C LEU A 105 2.70 2.67 10.65
N ASN A 106 3.22 3.41 11.60
CA ASN A 106 4.06 2.91 12.69
C ASN A 106 3.46 3.38 14.02
N LEU A 107 3.11 2.43 14.86
CA LEU A 107 2.56 2.70 16.20
C LEU A 107 3.56 2.31 17.28
N PRO A 108 3.62 3.06 18.40
CA PRO A 108 4.34 2.63 19.59
C PRO A 108 3.69 1.38 20.20
N ALA A 109 4.44 0.66 21.03
CA ALA A 109 3.87 -0.38 21.87
C ALA A 109 2.73 0.18 22.75
N ALA A 110 1.72 -0.64 23.05
CA ALA A 110 0.68 -0.25 23.99
C ALA A 110 1.29 -0.01 25.39
N PRO A 111 0.66 0.81 26.25
CA PRO A 111 1.20 1.11 27.60
C PRO A 111 1.54 -0.13 28.44
N ASP A 112 0.79 -1.22 28.26
CA ASP A 112 0.95 -2.47 29.01
C ASP A 112 1.63 -3.59 28.18
N GLN A 113 2.18 -3.27 27.02
CA GLN A 113 2.85 -4.22 26.16
C GLN A 113 4.34 -4.25 26.47
N ASP A 114 4.89 -5.46 26.67
CA ASP A 114 6.33 -5.66 26.74
C ASP A 114 6.95 -5.32 25.38
N ALA A 115 7.77 -4.28 25.34
CA ALA A 115 8.51 -3.87 24.17
C ALA A 115 9.98 -4.29 24.30
N ALA A 116 10.63 -4.56 23.17
CA ALA A 116 12.06 -4.81 23.16
C ALA A 116 12.80 -3.53 23.62
N PRO A 117 13.86 -3.65 24.46
CA PRO A 117 14.62 -2.52 24.93
C PRO A 117 15.12 -1.62 23.78
N GLY A 118 14.87 -0.32 23.89
CA GLY A 118 15.25 0.67 22.86
C GLY A 118 14.25 0.85 21.72
N ASN A 119 13.14 0.12 21.70
CA ASN A 119 12.09 0.19 20.68
C ASN A 119 10.73 0.61 21.25
N GLU A 120 10.67 1.08 22.49
CA GLU A 120 9.45 1.46 23.21
C GLU A 120 8.63 2.53 22.46
N GLU A 121 9.32 3.42 21.73
CA GLU A 121 8.67 4.48 20.96
C GLU A 121 8.25 4.03 19.55
N ARG A 122 8.65 2.82 19.10
CA ARG A 122 8.49 2.35 17.72
C ARG A 122 7.46 1.23 17.54
N GLY A 123 6.77 0.81 18.60
CA GLY A 123 5.79 -0.28 18.52
C GLY A 123 6.39 -1.65 18.26
N TRP A 124 7.65 -1.85 18.62
CA TRP A 124 8.36 -3.10 18.45
C TRP A 124 7.66 -4.25 19.19
N ASP A 125 7.30 -5.30 18.47
CA ASP A 125 6.86 -6.56 19.06
C ASP A 125 8.04 -7.54 19.11
N PRO A 126 8.55 -7.92 20.31
CA PRO A 126 9.69 -8.83 20.42
C PRO A 126 9.44 -10.20 19.78
N GLU A 127 8.18 -10.60 19.61
CA GLU A 127 7.81 -11.87 19.00
C GLU A 127 7.89 -11.86 17.48
N MET A 128 7.84 -10.66 16.91
CA MET A 128 8.07 -10.45 15.47
C MET A 128 9.56 -10.30 15.15
N GLU A 129 10.43 -10.15 16.16
CA GLU A 129 11.87 -9.98 15.98
C GLU A 129 12.49 -11.17 15.23
N SER A 130 12.05 -12.39 15.53
CA SER A 130 12.58 -13.59 14.86
C SER A 130 12.16 -13.70 13.39
N ALA A 131 11.07 -13.08 12.99
CA ALA A 131 10.65 -12.99 11.59
C ALA A 131 11.53 -12.04 10.78
N PHE A 132 12.27 -11.16 11.46
CA PHE A 132 13.15 -10.14 10.89
C PHE A 132 14.62 -10.34 11.31
N ASP A 133 14.98 -11.51 11.84
CA ASP A 133 16.34 -11.87 12.26
C ASP A 133 17.29 -11.98 11.05
N ASP A 134 17.41 -10.85 10.33
CA ASP A 134 18.55 -10.62 9.46
C ASP A 134 19.64 -9.94 10.31
N PRO A 135 20.82 -10.56 10.47
CA PRO A 135 21.94 -9.94 11.19
C PRO A 135 22.40 -8.60 10.60
N ASP A 136 21.93 -8.26 9.39
CA ASP A 136 22.19 -6.97 8.73
C ASP A 136 21.11 -5.89 8.99
N VAL A 137 20.25 -6.06 9.99
CA VAL A 137 19.24 -5.04 10.42
C VAL A 137 19.88 -3.68 10.76
N GLU A 138 21.17 -3.63 11.06
CA GLU A 138 21.92 -2.35 11.16
C GLU A 138 21.91 -1.52 9.86
N ASN A 139 21.55 -2.14 8.72
CA ASN A 139 21.51 -1.52 7.40
C ASN A 139 20.10 -1.16 6.90
N TYR A 140 19.02 -1.42 7.65
CA TYR A 140 17.72 -0.86 7.32
C TYR A 140 17.80 0.68 7.21
N PRO A 141 17.02 1.30 6.33
CA PRO A 141 17.15 2.73 6.09
C PRO A 141 17.08 3.47 7.43
N GLN A 142 18.01 4.40 7.62
CA GLN A 142 18.03 5.32 8.76
C GLN A 142 16.83 6.30 8.70
N ASN A 143 15.66 5.77 8.37
CA ASN A 143 14.41 6.47 8.49
C ASN A 143 13.96 6.31 9.95
N PRO A 144 13.89 7.38 10.75
CA PRO A 144 13.49 7.29 12.16
C PRO A 144 12.06 6.78 12.33
N TYR A 145 11.26 6.78 11.25
CA TYR A 145 9.88 6.31 11.24
C TYR A 145 9.75 4.85 10.82
N PHE A 146 10.81 4.23 10.27
CA PHE A 146 10.76 2.85 9.80
C PHE A 146 11.10 1.88 10.93
N SER A 147 10.16 1.00 11.23
CA SER A 147 10.39 -0.20 12.02
C SER A 147 9.62 -1.34 11.37
N PRO A 148 10.26 -2.43 10.95
CA PRO A 148 9.56 -3.58 10.40
C PRO A 148 8.45 -4.10 11.32
N ALA A 149 8.69 -4.16 12.61
CA ALA A 149 7.69 -4.56 13.60
C ALA A 149 6.62 -3.50 13.89
N GLY A 150 6.90 -2.22 13.62
CA GLY A 150 5.91 -1.14 13.74
C GLY A 150 4.87 -1.13 12.64
N MET A 151 5.10 -1.88 11.55
CA MET A 151 4.13 -2.06 10.47
C MET A 151 2.98 -2.98 10.88
N ALA A 152 3.22 -3.92 11.78
CA ALA A 152 2.24 -4.85 12.31
C ALA A 152 2.19 -4.68 13.83
N PHE A 153 1.07 -4.20 14.35
CA PHE A 153 0.89 -3.90 15.76
C PHE A 153 -0.16 -4.80 16.42
N LYS A 154 0.08 -5.18 17.67
CA LYS A 154 -0.94 -5.80 18.50
C LYS A 154 -1.86 -4.73 19.09
N MET A 155 -3.09 -5.12 19.36
CA MET A 155 -4.14 -4.21 19.81
C MET A 155 -5.10 -4.93 20.74
N ARG A 156 -5.40 -4.33 21.92
CA ARG A 156 -6.52 -4.78 22.76
C ARG A 156 -7.84 -4.44 22.07
N GLN A 157 -8.89 -5.19 22.40
CA GLN A 157 -10.21 -4.92 21.86
C GLN A 157 -10.81 -3.57 22.26
N ASP A 158 -10.31 -2.95 23.33
CA ASP A 158 -10.73 -1.63 23.84
C ASP A 158 -9.79 -0.50 23.44
N GLU A 159 -8.80 -0.74 22.60
CA GLU A 159 -7.95 0.30 22.02
C GLU A 159 -8.51 0.79 20.67
N ALA A 160 -7.98 1.94 20.24
CA ALA A 160 -8.25 2.48 18.92
C ALA A 160 -6.99 3.13 18.31
N VAL A 161 -7.00 3.27 16.98
CA VAL A 161 -6.02 4.05 16.23
C VAL A 161 -6.75 5.16 15.52
N ILE A 162 -6.26 6.39 15.63
CA ILE A 162 -6.82 7.56 14.93
C ILE A 162 -5.77 8.10 13.97
N ILE A 163 -6.16 8.32 12.72
CA ILE A 163 -5.35 8.97 11.69
C ILE A 163 -6.07 10.24 11.28
N ILE A 164 -5.43 11.39 11.41
CA ILE A 164 -5.88 12.66 10.85
C ILE A 164 -4.87 13.01 9.77
N THR A 165 -5.32 13.11 8.53
CA THR A 165 -4.42 13.34 7.41
C THR A 165 -5.10 14.10 6.29
N THR A 166 -4.30 14.76 5.46
CA THR A 166 -4.76 15.25 4.16
C THR A 166 -4.77 14.09 3.18
N LEU A 167 -5.86 13.95 2.42
CA LEU A 167 -5.97 12.96 1.37
C LEU A 167 -4.98 13.25 0.23
N PRO A 168 -4.54 12.22 -0.52
CA PRO A 168 -3.59 12.42 -1.61
C PRO A 168 -4.04 13.45 -2.64
N GLU A 169 -3.08 14.04 -3.34
CA GLU A 169 -3.32 14.83 -4.54
C GLU A 169 -4.03 14.00 -5.61
N LYS A 170 -4.59 14.67 -6.63
CA LYS A 170 -5.38 14.02 -7.66
C LYS A 170 -4.65 12.86 -8.32
N CYS A 171 -5.26 11.68 -8.29
CA CYS A 171 -4.71 10.43 -8.79
C CYS A 171 -5.83 9.52 -9.33
N LYS A 172 -5.45 8.40 -9.95
CA LYS A 172 -6.42 7.44 -10.49
C LYS A 172 -7.14 6.66 -9.39
N TYR A 173 -6.41 6.29 -8.35
CA TYR A 173 -6.92 5.49 -7.24
C TYR A 173 -6.15 5.78 -5.95
N TRP A 174 -6.85 5.85 -4.84
CA TRP A 174 -6.29 5.75 -3.51
C TRP A 174 -7.27 5.03 -2.56
N SER A 175 -6.71 4.37 -1.55
CA SER A 175 -7.48 3.76 -0.46
C SER A 175 -6.63 3.64 0.81
N PHE A 176 -7.32 3.56 1.95
CA PHE A 176 -6.79 3.04 3.22
C PHE A 176 -7.57 1.80 3.61
N ILE A 177 -6.89 0.78 4.10
CA ILE A 177 -7.51 -0.46 4.56
C ILE A 177 -6.77 -1.06 5.75
N ALA A 178 -7.53 -1.61 6.70
CA ALA A 178 -7.00 -2.40 7.79
C ALA A 178 -6.78 -3.85 7.37
N TYR A 179 -5.70 -4.44 7.88
CA TYR A 179 -5.35 -5.85 7.67
C TYR A 179 -5.11 -6.57 8.99
N ASP A 180 -5.48 -7.83 9.05
CA ASP A 180 -4.81 -8.80 9.89
C ASP A 180 -3.57 -9.29 9.15
N MET A 181 -2.40 -9.05 9.73
CA MET A 181 -1.12 -9.30 9.07
C MET A 181 -0.61 -10.71 9.35
N PHE A 182 -0.56 -11.08 10.62
CA PHE A 182 -0.01 -12.36 11.07
C PHE A 182 -0.90 -12.98 12.13
N ALA A 183 -1.08 -14.28 12.00
CA ALA A 183 -1.85 -15.08 12.92
C ALA A 183 -1.00 -16.24 13.49
N LYS A 184 -1.37 -16.72 14.69
CA LYS A 184 -0.72 -17.89 15.27
C LYS A 184 -1.01 -19.13 14.45
N GLN A 185 0.02 -19.91 14.13
CA GLN A 185 -0.09 -21.20 13.45
C GLN A 185 -0.98 -22.18 14.24
N LEU A 186 -1.85 -22.89 13.53
CA LEU A 186 -2.68 -23.94 14.10
C LEU A 186 -1.87 -25.23 14.27
N GLU A 187 -2.07 -25.91 15.40
CA GLU A 187 -1.40 -27.17 15.69
C GLU A 187 -1.75 -28.24 14.63
N GLY A 188 -0.73 -28.85 14.04
CA GLY A 188 -0.88 -29.92 13.06
C GLY A 188 -1.14 -29.49 11.62
N LYS A 189 -1.23 -28.18 11.33
CA LYS A 189 -1.29 -27.67 9.96
C LYS A 189 0.13 -27.45 9.41
N ASP A 190 0.35 -27.80 8.15
CA ASP A 190 1.62 -27.57 7.45
C ASP A 190 1.61 -26.20 6.75
N TYR A 191 2.53 -25.33 7.16
CA TYR A 191 2.75 -23.98 6.60
C TYR A 191 4.01 -23.89 5.74
N SER A 192 4.67 -25.01 5.45
CA SER A 192 5.95 -25.02 4.71
C SER A 192 5.86 -24.37 3.32
N ASN A 193 4.69 -24.41 2.69
CA ASN A 193 4.46 -23.79 1.40
C ASN A 193 4.15 -22.28 1.49
N GLU A 194 3.83 -21.76 2.67
CA GLU A 194 3.48 -20.36 2.87
C GLU A 194 4.71 -19.46 3.05
N LYS A 195 5.88 -20.04 3.36
CA LYS A 195 7.16 -19.32 3.52
C LYS A 195 7.60 -18.56 2.27
N ALA A 196 7.14 -18.99 1.09
CA ALA A 196 7.58 -18.41 -0.17
C ALA A 196 7.04 -17.00 -0.45
N TYR A 197 5.95 -16.59 0.21
CA TYR A 197 5.22 -15.40 -0.19
C TYR A 197 5.72 -14.11 0.45
N PHE A 198 6.16 -14.19 1.70
CA PHE A 198 6.57 -12.99 2.41
C PHE A 198 7.78 -13.35 3.27
N GLY A 199 8.95 -12.95 3.05
CA GLY A 199 10.11 -13.22 3.89
C GLY A 199 9.89 -13.06 5.41
N PHE A 200 8.69 -12.66 5.81
CA PHE A 200 8.19 -12.51 7.17
C PHE A 200 7.24 -13.62 7.63
N GLY A 201 6.88 -14.57 6.76
CA GLY A 201 5.69 -15.40 6.96
C GLY A 201 5.77 -16.50 7.98
N ASN A 202 6.96 -16.93 8.36
CA ASN A 202 7.10 -17.94 9.38
C ASN A 202 8.35 -17.62 10.16
N ASP A 203 8.18 -17.26 11.43
CA ASP A 203 9.32 -17.31 12.31
C ASP A 203 9.91 -18.74 12.25
N GLU A 204 11.20 -18.89 12.35
CA GLU A 204 11.84 -20.22 12.35
C GLU A 204 11.31 -21.08 13.50
N SER A 205 10.67 -20.49 14.52
CA SER A 205 9.97 -21.17 15.60
C SER A 205 8.66 -21.81 15.15
N GLY A 206 8.11 -21.45 13.95
CA GLY A 206 6.84 -21.94 13.45
C GLY A 206 5.65 -21.45 14.26
N TYR A 207 5.73 -20.28 14.87
CA TYR A 207 4.68 -19.76 15.76
C TYR A 207 3.63 -18.92 15.04
N TYR A 208 4.06 -18.02 14.15
CA TYR A 208 3.19 -17.19 13.33
C TYR A 208 3.27 -17.54 11.85
N HIS A 209 2.24 -17.20 11.10
CA HIS A 209 2.24 -17.23 9.64
C HIS A 209 1.56 -15.97 9.09
N SER A 210 1.87 -15.64 7.84
CA SER A 210 1.18 -14.56 7.12
C SER A 210 -0.29 -14.92 6.93
N ILE A 211 -1.16 -13.96 7.20
CA ILE A 211 -2.58 -14.02 6.85
C ILE A 211 -2.93 -12.89 5.88
N PHE A 212 -2.31 -11.76 6.03
CA PHE A 212 -2.42 -10.53 5.25
C PHE A 212 -3.80 -10.33 4.62
N ALA A 213 -4.82 -10.44 5.47
CA ALA A 213 -6.23 -10.45 5.13
C ALA A 213 -6.87 -9.09 5.41
N SER A 214 -7.59 -8.54 4.45
CA SER A 214 -8.33 -7.29 4.63
C SER A 214 -9.45 -7.43 5.66
N ILE A 215 -9.65 -6.38 6.47
CA ILE A 215 -10.72 -6.28 7.46
C ILE A 215 -11.74 -5.25 6.99
N GLY A 216 -12.92 -5.72 6.61
CA GLY A 216 -14.01 -4.86 6.19
C GLY A 216 -13.78 -4.15 4.85
N SER A 217 -14.54 -3.08 4.62
CA SER A 217 -14.43 -2.25 3.41
C SER A 217 -13.29 -1.24 3.54
N PRO A 218 -12.51 -0.98 2.47
CA PRO A 218 -11.55 0.11 2.47
C PRO A 218 -12.24 1.48 2.48
N VAL A 219 -11.54 2.46 3.04
CA VAL A 219 -11.84 3.88 2.82
C VAL A 219 -11.15 4.29 1.54
N ASN A 220 -11.89 4.67 0.52
CA ASN A 220 -11.35 4.95 -0.82
C ASN A 220 -11.87 6.27 -1.39
N LEU A 221 -11.37 6.64 -2.53
CA LEU A 221 -11.68 7.91 -3.20
C LEU A 221 -13.18 8.15 -3.48
N LEU A 222 -14.04 7.11 -3.44
CA LEU A 222 -15.47 7.22 -3.73
C LEU A 222 -16.34 7.21 -2.47
N ASN A 223 -15.87 6.62 -1.37
CA ASN A 223 -16.67 6.47 -0.15
C ASN A 223 -16.13 7.26 1.05
N ALA A 224 -14.92 7.84 0.93
CA ALA A 224 -14.31 8.58 2.02
C ALA A 224 -15.13 9.82 2.40
N LYS A 225 -15.27 10.01 3.71
CA LYS A 225 -15.76 11.24 4.30
C LYS A 225 -14.58 12.20 4.52
N HIS A 226 -14.73 13.47 4.16
CA HIS A 226 -13.70 14.51 4.20
C HIS A 226 -14.31 15.91 4.35
N ASP A 227 -13.48 16.90 4.62
CA ASP A 227 -13.92 18.28 4.93
C ASP A 227 -14.18 19.17 3.70
N GLY A 228 -13.92 18.69 2.48
CA GLY A 228 -14.05 19.48 1.25
C GLY A 228 -15.05 18.91 0.25
N ASP A 229 -15.05 19.48 -0.95
CA ASP A 229 -15.91 19.06 -2.07
C ASP A 229 -15.25 17.97 -2.94
N SER A 230 -14.00 17.62 -2.66
CA SER A 230 -13.20 16.65 -3.43
C SER A 230 -12.52 15.65 -2.50
N SER A 231 -12.47 14.40 -2.89
CA SER A 231 -11.70 13.36 -2.20
C SER A 231 -10.19 13.42 -2.49
N PHE A 232 -9.67 14.62 -2.85
CA PHE A 232 -8.26 14.88 -3.12
C PHE A 232 -7.83 16.18 -2.44
N GLY A 233 -6.68 16.17 -1.76
CA GLY A 233 -6.12 17.35 -1.11
C GLY A 233 -6.97 17.91 0.04
N THR A 234 -7.91 17.17 0.57
CA THR A 234 -8.82 17.55 1.68
C THR A 234 -8.49 16.73 2.93
N ASN A 235 -8.91 17.21 4.11
CA ASN A 235 -8.62 16.52 5.35
C ASN A 235 -9.67 15.45 5.67
N THR A 236 -9.23 14.38 6.29
CA THR A 236 -10.05 13.27 6.73
C THR A 236 -9.58 12.74 8.08
N VAL A 237 -10.47 12.08 8.77
CA VAL A 237 -10.16 11.29 9.97
C VAL A 237 -10.51 9.84 9.70
N ILE A 238 -9.60 8.93 10.02
CA ILE A 238 -9.81 7.49 9.95
C ILE A 238 -9.61 6.91 11.35
N VAL A 239 -10.57 6.14 11.83
CA VAL A 239 -10.55 5.52 13.16
C VAL A 239 -10.66 4.01 12.99
N LEU A 240 -9.61 3.27 13.40
CA LEU A 240 -9.66 1.82 13.56
C LEU A 240 -10.02 1.49 15.00
N CYS A 241 -11.05 0.71 15.24
CA CYS A 241 -11.47 0.29 16.57
C CYS A 241 -12.23 -1.04 16.56
N ALA A 242 -12.25 -1.72 17.72
CA ALA A 242 -12.91 -3.01 17.87
C ALA A 242 -14.01 -3.01 18.94
N ASN A 243 -14.30 -1.84 19.56
CA ASN A 243 -15.26 -1.69 20.66
C ASN A 243 -16.18 -0.51 20.39
N ARG A 244 -17.50 -0.75 20.37
CA ARG A 244 -18.52 0.29 20.12
C ARG A 244 -18.53 1.38 21.18
N THR A 245 -18.32 1.03 22.45
CA THR A 245 -18.29 2.01 23.55
C THR A 245 -17.10 2.96 23.38
N VAL A 246 -15.93 2.44 23.03
CA VAL A 246 -14.72 3.23 22.76
C VAL A 246 -14.92 4.11 21.53
N ARG A 247 -15.48 3.56 20.44
CA ARG A 247 -15.81 4.35 19.24
C ARG A 247 -16.69 5.54 19.58
N ASP A 248 -17.75 5.33 20.36
CA ASP A 248 -18.69 6.40 20.72
C ASP A 248 -18.07 7.45 21.64
N GLN A 249 -17.10 7.08 22.49
CA GLN A 249 -16.30 8.02 23.28
C GLN A 249 -15.36 8.84 22.39
N ILE A 250 -14.62 8.19 21.49
CA ILE A 250 -13.73 8.84 20.50
C ILE A 250 -14.52 9.81 19.61
N SER A 251 -15.70 9.41 19.11
CA SER A 251 -16.56 10.28 18.32
C SER A 251 -16.93 11.58 19.05
N LYS A 252 -17.21 11.51 20.35
CA LYS A 252 -17.48 12.71 21.16
C LYS A 252 -16.25 13.59 21.32
N CYS A 253 -15.07 13.00 21.54
CA CYS A 253 -13.80 13.73 21.64
C CYS A 253 -13.44 14.41 20.31
N LEU A 254 -13.62 13.71 19.19
CA LEU A 254 -13.44 14.26 17.84
C LEU A 254 -14.36 15.46 17.59
N GLY A 255 -15.66 15.32 17.89
CA GLY A 255 -16.62 16.42 17.76
C GLY A 255 -16.27 17.63 18.64
N ALA A 256 -15.82 17.39 19.89
CA ALA A 256 -15.39 18.45 20.80
C ALA A 256 -14.10 19.15 20.32
N ALA A 257 -13.23 18.44 19.61
CA ALA A 257 -12.00 18.98 19.01
C ALA A 257 -12.20 19.58 17.61
N GLY A 258 -13.45 19.73 17.14
CA GLY A 258 -13.76 20.38 15.87
C GLY A 258 -13.79 19.47 14.66
N TYR A 259 -13.70 18.15 14.82
CA TYR A 259 -13.79 17.16 13.73
C TYR A 259 -15.23 16.67 13.61
N PRO A 260 -16.02 17.12 12.61
CA PRO A 260 -17.41 16.72 12.46
C PRO A 260 -17.54 15.31 11.87
N ASP A 261 -18.65 14.63 12.17
CA ASP A 261 -18.91 13.23 11.76
C ASP A 261 -18.84 13.00 10.23
N ASN A 262 -19.09 14.04 9.43
CA ASN A 262 -19.04 13.97 7.97
C ASN A 262 -17.62 13.89 7.39
N MET A 263 -16.58 13.99 8.22
CA MET A 263 -15.19 13.74 7.81
C MET A 263 -14.57 12.55 8.55
N VAL A 264 -15.31 11.82 9.39
CA VAL A 264 -14.81 10.69 10.17
C VAL A 264 -15.21 9.37 9.52
N ASN A 265 -14.22 8.56 9.19
CA ASN A 265 -14.36 7.22 8.63
C ASN A 265 -14.00 6.19 9.70
N TYR A 266 -14.81 5.15 9.85
CA TYR A 266 -14.55 4.08 10.80
C TYR A 266 -14.19 2.78 10.09
N MET A 267 -13.08 2.16 10.51
CA MET A 267 -12.69 0.80 10.22
C MET A 267 -12.99 -0.03 11.47
N GLU A 268 -14.01 -0.87 11.42
CA GLU A 268 -14.51 -1.59 12.58
C GLU A 268 -14.03 -3.05 12.55
N ILE A 269 -13.29 -3.46 13.59
CA ILE A 269 -12.84 -4.86 13.74
C ILE A 269 -13.88 -5.64 14.54
N PRO A 270 -14.46 -6.73 14.01
CA PRO A 270 -15.33 -7.62 14.77
C PRO A 270 -14.48 -8.46 15.74
N ALA A 271 -14.29 -7.95 16.98
CA ALA A 271 -13.38 -8.50 17.98
C ALA A 271 -13.61 -9.98 18.30
N ASP A 272 -14.84 -10.49 18.13
CA ASP A 272 -15.17 -11.91 18.35
C ASP A 272 -14.63 -12.83 17.23
N THR A 273 -14.19 -12.25 16.10
CA THR A 273 -13.64 -12.99 14.95
C THR A 273 -12.14 -13.13 15.06
N TYR A 274 -11.43 -12.06 15.49
CA TYR A 274 -9.97 -11.97 15.52
C TYR A 274 -9.43 -12.21 16.92
N ARG A 275 -8.19 -12.72 17.02
CA ARG A 275 -7.51 -13.00 18.29
C ARG A 275 -6.83 -11.74 18.83
N MET A 276 -7.61 -10.72 19.22
CA MET A 276 -7.10 -9.45 19.74
C MET A 276 -6.46 -9.59 21.11
N GLY A 277 -5.48 -8.73 21.42
CA GLY A 277 -4.77 -8.64 22.69
C GLY A 277 -3.29 -8.34 22.48
N LEU A 278 -2.56 -8.14 23.58
CA LEU A 278 -1.12 -7.80 23.57
C LEU A 278 -0.23 -9.01 23.79
N GLU A 279 -0.80 -10.13 24.26
CA GLU A 279 -0.05 -11.33 24.64
C GLU A 279 0.42 -12.10 23.42
N ARG A 280 1.40 -12.98 23.66
CA ARG A 280 1.89 -13.91 22.65
C ARG A 280 0.76 -14.75 22.05
N GLY A 281 0.75 -14.90 20.73
CA GLY A 281 -0.24 -15.69 19.99
C GLY A 281 -1.51 -14.93 19.64
N LYS A 282 -1.56 -13.63 19.91
CA LYS A 282 -2.59 -12.74 19.41
C LYS A 282 -2.25 -12.27 18.00
N ASP A 283 -3.26 -11.96 17.22
CA ASP A 283 -3.12 -11.48 15.85
C ASP A 283 -2.46 -10.08 15.83
N THR A 284 -1.82 -9.74 14.74
CA THR A 284 -1.24 -8.41 14.53
C THR A 284 -1.97 -7.71 13.39
N PHE A 285 -2.13 -6.40 13.55
CA PHE A 285 -2.91 -5.57 12.64
C PHE A 285 -2.02 -4.53 11.96
N SER A 286 -2.45 -4.06 10.80
CA SER A 286 -1.84 -2.93 10.10
C SER A 286 -2.89 -2.10 9.37
N ILE A 287 -2.54 -0.85 9.02
CA ILE A 287 -3.31 -0.05 8.06
C ILE A 287 -2.38 0.34 6.92
N PHE A 288 -2.78 -0.03 5.71
CA PHE A 288 -2.09 0.36 4.48
C PHE A 288 -2.88 1.42 3.72
N GLY A 289 -2.19 2.48 3.32
CA GLY A 289 -2.63 3.37 2.27
C GLY A 289 -2.06 2.93 0.91
N ARG A 290 -2.81 3.12 -0.17
CA ARG A 290 -2.37 2.91 -1.56
C ARG A 290 -2.72 4.13 -2.38
N VAL A 291 -1.77 4.60 -3.19
CA VAL A 291 -1.98 5.71 -4.14
C VAL A 291 -1.42 5.31 -5.49
N SER A 292 -2.24 5.38 -6.54
CA SER A 292 -1.86 4.94 -7.88
C SER A 292 -2.03 6.06 -8.88
N GLN A 293 -1.02 6.26 -9.72
CA GLN A 293 -1.03 7.17 -10.86
C GLN A 293 -1.44 8.60 -10.49
N PRO A 294 -0.67 9.32 -9.66
CA PRO A 294 -0.89 10.74 -9.41
C PRO A 294 -0.76 11.53 -10.71
N GLU A 295 -1.63 12.54 -10.90
CA GLU A 295 -1.62 13.39 -12.09
C GLU A 295 -0.41 14.34 -12.11
N ASP A 296 -0.01 14.84 -10.94
CA ASP A 296 1.19 15.68 -10.74
C ASP A 296 2.16 14.94 -9.82
N ARG A 297 3.24 14.42 -10.41
CA ARG A 297 4.24 13.63 -9.67
C ARG A 297 5.02 14.50 -8.69
N ASP A 298 5.38 15.73 -9.06
CA ASP A 298 6.19 16.62 -8.22
C ASP A 298 5.38 17.05 -6.97
N ALA A 299 4.10 17.39 -7.15
CA ALA A 299 3.19 17.69 -6.04
C ALA A 299 2.99 16.47 -5.13
N PHE A 300 2.88 15.29 -5.69
CA PHE A 300 2.72 14.06 -4.93
C PHE A 300 4.00 13.69 -4.15
N ASP A 301 5.18 13.87 -4.72
CA ASP A 301 6.44 13.65 -4.02
C ASP A 301 6.62 14.63 -2.85
N GLU A 302 6.18 15.88 -2.99
CA GLU A 302 6.16 16.85 -1.88
C GLU A 302 5.14 16.45 -0.80
N TYR A 303 3.97 15.95 -1.19
CA TYR A 303 2.98 15.38 -0.25
C TYR A 303 3.59 14.25 0.57
N LEU A 304 4.23 13.27 -0.08
CA LEU A 304 4.85 12.11 0.60
C LEU A 304 5.95 12.53 1.58
N LYS A 305 6.79 13.47 1.17
CA LYS A 305 7.88 13.99 1.99
C LYS A 305 7.38 14.67 3.26
N ASN A 306 6.27 15.39 3.19
CA ASN A 306 5.72 16.13 4.31
C ASN A 306 4.76 15.27 5.17
N LEU A 307 4.30 14.12 4.67
CA LEU A 307 3.31 13.28 5.31
C LEU A 307 3.63 12.91 6.77
N PRO A 308 4.87 12.52 7.13
CA PRO A 308 5.20 12.17 8.52
C PRO A 308 5.04 13.33 9.53
N GLU A 309 5.11 14.58 9.04
CA GLU A 309 5.01 15.79 9.87
C GLU A 309 3.60 16.39 9.85
N THR A 310 2.84 16.15 8.77
CA THR A 310 1.50 16.72 8.58
C THR A 310 0.37 15.80 9.01
N ALA A 311 0.58 14.48 8.96
CA ALA A 311 -0.38 13.52 9.47
C ALA A 311 -0.24 13.37 10.99
N THR A 312 -1.37 13.33 11.69
CA THR A 312 -1.44 12.96 13.10
C THR A 312 -1.90 11.51 13.21
N VAL A 313 -1.11 10.68 13.85
CA VAL A 313 -1.46 9.28 14.15
C VAL A 313 -1.43 9.09 15.65
N LEU A 314 -2.53 8.61 16.23
CA LEU A 314 -2.66 8.40 17.66
C LEU A 314 -3.04 6.95 17.94
N ARG A 315 -2.31 6.30 18.86
CA ARG A 315 -2.78 5.12 19.58
C ARG A 315 -3.53 5.60 20.82
N VAL A 316 -4.75 5.11 21.00
CA VAL A 316 -5.64 5.52 22.08
C VAL A 316 -6.00 4.30 22.89
N SER A 317 -5.54 4.25 24.16
CA SER A 317 -5.70 3.12 25.08
C SER A 317 -6.45 3.59 26.33
N PRO A 318 -7.60 3.01 26.71
CA PRO A 318 -8.28 3.40 27.93
C PRO A 318 -7.40 3.08 29.16
N ARG A 319 -7.45 3.96 30.19
CA ARG A 319 -6.72 3.78 31.46
C ARG A 319 -7.28 2.65 32.29
N GLU A 320 -8.59 2.42 32.20
CA GLU A 320 -9.29 1.29 32.79
C GLU A 320 -9.93 0.45 31.69
N GLU A 321 -9.95 -0.87 31.85
CA GLU A 321 -10.53 -1.79 30.87
C GLU A 321 -12.00 -1.43 30.58
N VAL A 322 -12.32 -1.27 29.30
CA VAL A 322 -13.69 -1.04 28.83
C VAL A 322 -14.33 -2.39 28.50
N PRO A 323 -15.51 -2.69 29.08
CA PRO A 323 -16.21 -3.95 28.79
C PRO A 323 -16.39 -4.18 27.28
N ALA A 324 -16.27 -5.43 26.87
CA ALA A 324 -16.42 -5.83 25.48
C ALA A 324 -17.78 -5.39 24.91
N SER A 325 -17.73 -4.72 23.76
CA SER A 325 -18.87 -4.29 22.97
C SER A 325 -18.49 -4.38 21.49
N THR A 326 -18.47 -5.63 21.00
CA THR A 326 -17.92 -5.96 19.66
C THR A 326 -18.83 -5.49 18.52
N PHE A 327 -18.23 -5.29 17.35
CA PHE A 327 -18.94 -5.11 16.09
C PHE A 327 -19.32 -6.47 15.50
N GLU A 328 -20.37 -6.50 14.69
CA GLU A 328 -20.66 -7.63 13.83
C GLU A 328 -19.74 -7.60 12.60
N ILE A 329 -19.54 -8.74 11.96
CA ILE A 329 -18.85 -8.81 10.68
C ILE A 329 -19.60 -7.90 9.69
N GLN A 330 -18.86 -7.00 9.05
CA GLN A 330 -19.41 -6.05 8.10
C GLN A 330 -19.96 -6.78 6.87
N ASP A 331 -21.22 -6.52 6.52
CA ASP A 331 -21.75 -6.87 5.21
C ASP A 331 -21.09 -5.98 4.14
N LEU A 332 -20.18 -6.57 3.36
CA LEU A 332 -19.54 -5.85 2.27
C LEU A 332 -20.53 -5.56 1.14
N GLN A 333 -20.39 -4.41 0.51
CA GLN A 333 -21.15 -4.09 -0.70
C GLN A 333 -20.86 -5.16 -1.77
N PRO A 334 -21.89 -5.75 -2.40
CA PRO A 334 -21.69 -6.71 -3.49
C PRO A 334 -20.82 -6.10 -4.61
N ARG A 335 -19.93 -6.92 -5.15
CA ARG A 335 -19.08 -6.53 -6.29
C ARG A 335 -19.92 -6.35 -7.55
N GLY A 336 -19.46 -5.46 -8.43
CA GLY A 336 -19.97 -5.28 -9.78
C GLY A 336 -21.18 -4.38 -9.91
N SER A 337 -21.47 -4.02 -11.13
CA SER A 337 -22.57 -3.13 -11.52
C SER A 337 -23.79 -3.85 -12.10
N GLY A 338 -23.73 -5.18 -12.26
CA GLY A 338 -24.74 -5.99 -12.93
C GLY A 338 -24.65 -5.97 -14.47
N VAL A 339 -23.59 -5.33 -15.04
CA VAL A 339 -23.43 -5.20 -16.51
C VAL A 339 -22.15 -5.91 -16.94
N HIS A 340 -22.26 -6.93 -17.75
CA HIS A 340 -21.11 -7.64 -18.33
C HIS A 340 -20.45 -6.79 -19.43
N GLU A 341 -19.12 -6.79 -19.52
CA GLU A 341 -18.34 -6.01 -20.50
C GLU A 341 -18.73 -6.27 -21.95
N ALA A 342 -19.10 -7.50 -22.30
CA ALA A 342 -19.61 -7.84 -23.63
C ALA A 342 -20.90 -7.12 -24.02
N ALA A 343 -21.65 -6.55 -23.05
CA ALA A 343 -22.78 -5.69 -23.35
C ALA A 343 -22.36 -4.25 -23.69
N THR A 344 -21.17 -3.83 -23.26
CA THR A 344 -20.60 -2.50 -23.52
C THR A 344 -19.79 -2.50 -24.83
N LEU A 345 -19.08 -3.58 -25.11
CA LEU A 345 -18.25 -3.76 -26.31
C LEU A 345 -18.85 -4.79 -27.26
N SER A 346 -19.48 -4.32 -28.34
CA SER A 346 -19.97 -5.21 -29.39
C SER A 346 -18.81 -5.98 -30.03
N HIS A 347 -19.03 -7.25 -30.35
CA HIS A 347 -18.03 -8.09 -31.03
C HIS A 347 -16.70 -8.27 -30.29
N SER A 348 -16.70 -8.14 -28.95
CA SER A 348 -15.48 -8.23 -28.14
C SER A 348 -14.72 -9.55 -28.34
N THR A 349 -15.40 -10.69 -28.49
CA THR A 349 -14.78 -11.98 -28.76
C THR A 349 -14.07 -11.97 -30.10
N GLU A 350 -14.73 -11.51 -31.16
CA GLU A 350 -14.17 -11.45 -32.53
C GLU A 350 -12.96 -10.50 -32.59
N ARG A 351 -13.00 -9.39 -31.82
CA ARG A 351 -11.88 -8.44 -31.75
C ARG A 351 -10.67 -9.03 -31.05
N LEU A 352 -10.90 -9.68 -29.91
CA LEU A 352 -9.82 -10.35 -29.17
C LEU A 352 -9.21 -11.51 -29.96
N ASP A 353 -10.01 -12.24 -30.72
CA ASP A 353 -9.52 -13.30 -31.61
C ASP A 353 -8.72 -12.72 -32.80
N ALA A 354 -9.14 -11.59 -33.38
CA ALA A 354 -8.39 -10.89 -34.43
C ALA A 354 -7.03 -10.38 -33.90
N ILE A 355 -7.00 -9.80 -32.67
CA ILE A 355 -5.76 -9.40 -32.00
C ILE A 355 -4.83 -10.61 -31.85
N ARG A 356 -5.35 -11.71 -31.31
CA ARG A 356 -4.60 -12.95 -31.10
C ARG A 356 -4.01 -13.47 -32.40
N GLU A 357 -4.82 -13.60 -33.46
CA GLU A 357 -4.37 -14.10 -34.77
C GLU A 357 -3.30 -13.19 -35.39
N SER A 358 -3.47 -11.88 -35.28
CA SER A 358 -2.50 -10.89 -35.76
C SER A 358 -1.17 -10.98 -35.01
N LEU A 359 -1.19 -11.10 -33.68
CA LEU A 359 0.01 -11.28 -32.83
C LEU A 359 0.76 -12.56 -33.24
N ILE A 360 0.06 -13.69 -33.31
CA ILE A 360 0.69 -14.96 -33.69
C ILE A 360 1.28 -14.88 -35.09
N ALA A 361 0.54 -14.36 -36.08
CA ALA A 361 1.02 -14.22 -37.44
C ALA A 361 2.26 -13.31 -37.55
N GLN A 362 2.34 -12.25 -36.74
CA GLN A 362 3.46 -11.32 -36.76
C GLN A 362 4.77 -11.98 -36.31
N TYR A 363 4.72 -12.91 -35.36
CA TYR A 363 5.91 -13.47 -34.73
C TYR A 363 6.20 -14.95 -35.07
N ALA A 364 5.26 -15.66 -35.72
CA ALA A 364 5.35 -17.10 -35.98
C ALA A 364 6.61 -17.57 -36.70
N ASP A 365 7.22 -16.74 -37.55
CA ASP A 365 8.43 -17.11 -38.29
C ASP A 365 9.67 -17.21 -37.39
N GLU A 366 9.74 -16.39 -36.33
CA GLU A 366 10.91 -16.25 -35.49
C GLU A 366 10.73 -16.81 -34.05
N TYR A 367 9.48 -17.01 -33.64
CA TYR A 367 9.14 -17.41 -32.26
C TYR A 367 8.19 -18.60 -32.27
N ASP A 368 8.41 -19.48 -31.29
CA ASP A 368 7.37 -20.36 -30.79
C ASP A 368 6.54 -19.61 -29.74
N TYR A 369 5.30 -20.04 -29.49
CA TYR A 369 4.44 -19.32 -28.55
C TYR A 369 3.67 -20.26 -27.62
N GLU A 370 3.35 -19.74 -26.43
CA GLU A 370 2.48 -20.36 -25.43
C GLU A 370 1.36 -19.37 -25.06
N GLU A 371 0.12 -19.85 -25.06
CA GLU A 371 -1.05 -19.07 -24.64
C GLU A 371 -1.43 -19.44 -23.22
N LEU A 372 -1.58 -18.42 -22.36
CA LEU A 372 -1.94 -18.58 -20.96
C LEU A 372 -3.33 -18.01 -20.71
N SER A 373 -4.18 -18.78 -20.03
CA SER A 373 -5.45 -18.30 -19.48
C SER A 373 -5.23 -17.59 -18.16
N THR A 374 -6.17 -16.73 -17.78
CA THR A 374 -6.22 -16.10 -16.47
C THR A 374 -7.39 -16.63 -15.67
N ASP A 375 -7.15 -16.79 -14.37
CA ASP A 375 -8.15 -17.22 -13.38
C ASP A 375 -8.18 -16.25 -12.20
N ILE A 376 -9.17 -16.39 -11.31
CA ILE A 376 -9.26 -15.58 -10.07
C ILE A 376 -8.01 -15.83 -9.22
N GLY A 377 -7.25 -14.76 -8.94
CA GLY A 377 -5.91 -14.85 -8.37
C GLY A 377 -5.86 -14.74 -6.84
N ILE A 378 -6.80 -14.01 -6.22
CA ILE A 378 -6.74 -13.69 -4.78
C ILE A 378 -8.08 -14.01 -4.12
N THR A 379 -8.01 -14.62 -2.94
CA THR A 379 -9.17 -14.93 -2.12
C THR A 379 -9.54 -13.72 -1.25
N ASP A 380 -10.81 -13.50 -1.01
CA ASP A 380 -11.34 -12.49 -0.07
C ASP A 380 -10.78 -12.69 1.35
N GLY A 381 -10.41 -11.58 2.00
CA GLY A 381 -9.68 -11.59 3.26
C GLY A 381 -10.37 -12.34 4.39
N LEU A 382 -11.65 -12.09 4.64
CA LEU A 382 -12.39 -12.81 5.67
C LEU A 382 -12.44 -14.31 5.37
N THR A 383 -12.67 -14.68 4.11
CA THR A 383 -12.68 -16.08 3.68
C THR A 383 -11.33 -16.74 3.88
N ALA A 384 -10.25 -16.04 3.58
CA ALA A 384 -8.88 -16.51 3.80
C ALA A 384 -8.59 -16.68 5.30
N TYR A 385 -8.91 -15.68 6.12
CA TYR A 385 -8.76 -15.75 7.57
C TYR A 385 -9.49 -16.94 8.17
N MET A 386 -10.76 -17.14 7.80
CA MET A 386 -11.57 -18.28 8.30
C MET A 386 -11.03 -19.65 7.87
N LYS A 387 -10.26 -19.71 6.80
CA LYS A 387 -9.55 -20.91 6.32
C LYS A 387 -8.11 -20.99 6.85
N ASP A 388 -7.68 -20.01 7.62
CA ASP A 388 -6.31 -19.88 8.11
C ASP A 388 -5.31 -19.94 6.93
N ALA A 389 -5.55 -19.13 5.90
CA ALA A 389 -4.80 -19.04 4.65
C ALA A 389 -4.39 -17.61 4.37
N ASP A 390 -3.30 -17.43 3.65
CA ASP A 390 -2.80 -16.11 3.23
C ASP A 390 -3.73 -15.49 2.17
N ALA A 391 -4.25 -14.31 2.45
CA ALA A 391 -5.06 -13.51 1.53
C ALA A 391 -4.21 -12.61 0.61
N GLN A 392 -2.88 -12.60 0.78
CA GLN A 392 -1.92 -11.89 -0.06
C GLN A 392 -2.21 -10.39 -0.23
N GLY A 393 -2.73 -9.75 0.81
CA GLY A 393 -3.04 -8.33 0.79
C GLY A 393 -4.18 -7.96 -0.14
N ASP A 394 -5.22 -8.79 -0.15
CA ASP A 394 -6.46 -8.54 -0.88
C ASP A 394 -7.06 -7.18 -0.56
N VAL A 395 -7.89 -6.67 -1.44
CA VAL A 395 -8.73 -5.49 -1.19
C VAL A 395 -10.06 -5.63 -1.92
N HIS A 396 -11.14 -5.28 -1.25
CA HIS A 396 -12.48 -5.37 -1.83
C HIS A 396 -12.69 -4.43 -3.03
N ASP A 397 -11.86 -3.39 -3.15
CA ASP A 397 -11.86 -2.46 -4.27
C ASP A 397 -11.32 -3.04 -5.58
N ALA A 398 -10.66 -4.20 -5.57
CA ALA A 398 -10.02 -4.76 -6.75
C ALA A 398 -10.51 -6.17 -7.07
N ALA A 399 -10.70 -6.46 -8.36
CA ALA A 399 -10.72 -7.81 -8.87
C ALA A 399 -9.31 -8.18 -9.34
N TYR A 400 -8.92 -9.44 -9.11
CA TYR A 400 -7.59 -9.97 -9.37
C TYR A 400 -7.67 -11.18 -10.29
N LEU A 401 -6.99 -11.10 -11.44
CA LEU A 401 -6.84 -12.21 -12.37
C LEU A 401 -5.35 -12.51 -12.54
N ASN A 402 -4.94 -13.77 -12.51
CA ASN A 402 -3.54 -14.15 -12.71
C ASN A 402 -3.40 -15.30 -13.69
N THR A 403 -2.23 -15.37 -14.34
CA THR A 403 -1.82 -16.52 -15.13
C THR A 403 -1.28 -17.64 -14.26
N GLY A 404 -1.14 -18.85 -14.81
CA GLY A 404 -0.19 -19.82 -14.31
C GLY A 404 1.26 -19.30 -14.43
N ASP A 405 2.20 -20.08 -13.86
CA ASP A 405 3.63 -19.77 -13.93
C ASP A 405 4.17 -20.12 -15.31
N PHE A 406 5.12 -19.29 -15.80
CA PHE A 406 5.88 -19.52 -17.03
C PHE A 406 7.33 -19.03 -16.84
N THR A 407 8.20 -19.22 -17.84
CA THR A 407 9.59 -18.77 -17.80
C THR A 407 9.96 -18.04 -19.09
N LEU A 408 10.89 -17.09 -19.00
CA LEU A 408 11.60 -16.52 -20.15
C LEU A 408 12.97 -17.17 -20.22
N GLN A 409 13.28 -17.87 -21.30
CA GLN A 409 14.48 -18.68 -21.45
C GLN A 409 15.66 -17.90 -22.03
N SER A 410 15.37 -16.79 -22.71
CA SER A 410 16.34 -15.93 -23.34
C SER A 410 15.98 -14.45 -23.23
N ASP A 411 16.95 -13.58 -23.53
CA ASP A 411 16.74 -12.12 -23.58
C ASP A 411 15.84 -11.66 -24.74
N GLU A 412 15.65 -12.54 -25.73
CA GLU A 412 14.79 -12.27 -26.88
C GLU A 412 13.35 -12.73 -26.65
N ASP A 413 13.09 -13.50 -25.58
CA ASP A 413 11.74 -13.90 -25.19
C ASP A 413 10.97 -12.70 -24.63
N PHE A 414 9.67 -12.68 -24.89
CA PHE A 414 8.81 -11.63 -24.38
C PHE A 414 7.39 -12.10 -24.11
N VAL A 415 6.68 -11.33 -23.30
CA VAL A 415 5.28 -11.56 -22.93
C VAL A 415 4.41 -10.51 -23.59
N VAL A 416 3.27 -10.91 -24.15
CA VAL A 416 2.21 -9.99 -24.59
C VAL A 416 1.01 -10.16 -23.67
N VAL A 417 0.60 -9.07 -23.04
CA VAL A 417 -0.68 -8.96 -22.33
C VAL A 417 -1.67 -8.23 -23.23
N TYR A 418 -2.88 -8.76 -23.36
CA TYR A 418 -3.91 -8.13 -24.16
C TYR A 418 -5.31 -8.46 -23.66
N GLY A 419 -6.24 -7.56 -23.89
CA GLY A 419 -7.59 -7.72 -23.39
C GLY A 419 -8.49 -6.52 -23.70
N VAL A 420 -9.55 -6.43 -22.95
CA VAL A 420 -10.47 -5.30 -22.94
C VAL A 420 -9.90 -4.19 -22.06
N ASN A 421 -10.03 -2.94 -22.49
CA ASN A 421 -9.70 -1.81 -21.62
C ASN A 421 -10.80 -1.61 -20.58
N HIS A 422 -10.61 -2.17 -19.39
CA HIS A 422 -11.57 -2.15 -18.29
C HIS A 422 -11.96 -0.73 -17.82
N VAL A 423 -11.12 0.28 -18.08
CA VAL A 423 -11.46 1.67 -17.81
C VAL A 423 -12.47 2.19 -18.81
N THR A 424 -12.33 1.84 -20.09
CA THR A 424 -13.31 2.21 -21.14
C THR A 424 -14.66 1.54 -20.92
N THR A 425 -14.69 0.30 -20.44
CA THR A 425 -15.92 -0.43 -20.11
C THR A 425 -16.50 -0.05 -18.75
N LYS A 426 -15.83 0.82 -18.01
CA LYS A 426 -16.23 1.32 -16.68
C LYS A 426 -16.22 0.24 -15.59
N LYS A 427 -15.45 -0.83 -15.79
CA LYS A 427 -15.18 -1.84 -14.77
C LYS A 427 -14.01 -1.47 -13.87
N ALA A 428 -13.24 -0.47 -14.27
CA ALA A 428 -12.15 0.07 -13.47
C ALA A 428 -12.05 1.59 -13.59
N ARG A 429 -11.61 2.24 -12.51
CA ARG A 429 -11.02 3.58 -12.54
C ARG A 429 -9.52 3.54 -12.75
N TYR A 430 -8.90 2.48 -12.30
CA TYR A 430 -7.50 2.17 -12.47
C TYR A 430 -7.33 0.68 -12.76
N PHE A 431 -6.53 0.38 -13.77
CA PHE A 431 -6.20 -0.97 -14.20
C PHE A 431 -4.71 -1.11 -14.38
N ASN A 432 -4.16 -2.26 -14.01
CA ASN A 432 -2.80 -2.64 -14.39
C ASN A 432 -2.63 -4.13 -14.60
N ALA A 433 -1.57 -4.46 -15.39
CA ALA A 433 -0.98 -5.78 -15.48
C ALA A 433 0.45 -5.71 -14.95
N VAL A 434 0.83 -6.61 -14.05
CA VAL A 434 2.16 -6.63 -13.43
C VAL A 434 2.76 -8.01 -13.58
N LEU A 435 3.97 -8.08 -14.14
CA LEU A 435 4.80 -9.28 -14.13
C LEU A 435 5.43 -9.42 -12.75
N HIS A 436 5.22 -10.57 -12.12
CA HIS A 436 5.77 -10.92 -10.82
C HIS A 436 6.79 -12.04 -10.96
N GLU A 437 7.89 -11.92 -10.27
CA GLU A 437 8.79 -13.01 -9.99
C GLU A 437 8.15 -13.92 -8.94
N ARG A 438 8.18 -15.26 -9.15
CA ARG A 438 7.39 -16.20 -8.34
C ARG A 438 7.93 -16.43 -6.92
N PRO A 439 9.22 -16.65 -6.69
CA PRO A 439 9.73 -17.01 -5.37
C PRO A 439 9.45 -15.99 -4.27
N LEU A 440 9.52 -14.69 -4.58
CA LEU A 440 9.33 -13.60 -3.62
C LEU A 440 8.09 -12.76 -3.92
N ILE A 441 7.38 -13.06 -5.01
CA ILE A 441 6.20 -12.32 -5.49
C ILE A 441 6.48 -10.82 -5.65
N ASN A 442 7.66 -10.48 -6.14
CA ASN A 442 8.02 -9.11 -6.45
C ASN A 442 7.44 -8.69 -7.80
N GLY A 443 6.59 -7.67 -7.83
CA GLY A 443 6.13 -7.04 -9.05
C GLY A 443 7.26 -6.22 -9.66
N VAL A 444 7.78 -6.67 -10.81
CA VAL A 444 9.01 -6.13 -11.40
C VAL A 444 8.81 -5.31 -12.66
N CYS A 445 7.67 -5.49 -13.33
CA CYS A 445 7.35 -4.80 -14.56
C CYS A 445 5.85 -4.54 -14.60
N SER A 446 5.41 -3.31 -14.84
CA SER A 446 3.99 -2.97 -14.85
C SER A 446 3.56 -2.17 -16.07
N VAL A 447 2.34 -2.45 -16.51
CA VAL A 447 1.59 -1.70 -17.53
C VAL A 447 0.29 -1.23 -16.88
N TYR A 448 -0.11 0.01 -17.09
CA TYR A 448 -1.32 0.59 -16.49
C TYR A 448 -2.15 1.37 -17.52
N ASP A 449 -3.40 1.59 -17.18
CA ASP A 449 -4.43 2.08 -18.13
C ASP A 449 -4.04 3.35 -18.90
N SER A 450 -3.27 4.26 -18.32
CA SER A 450 -2.83 5.48 -19.01
C SER A 450 -1.85 5.24 -20.18
N LEU A 451 -1.28 4.03 -20.31
CA LEU A 451 -0.36 3.64 -21.38
C LEU A 451 -1.06 2.89 -22.51
N LEU A 452 -2.34 2.55 -22.37
CA LEU A 452 -3.02 1.58 -23.25
C LEU A 452 -3.62 2.18 -24.53
N SER A 453 -3.85 3.50 -24.57
CA SER A 453 -4.53 4.14 -25.71
C SER A 453 -3.83 3.86 -27.04
N GLY A 454 -4.60 3.38 -28.01
CA GLY A 454 -4.12 3.07 -29.36
C GLY A 454 -3.24 1.82 -29.49
N SER A 455 -2.88 1.15 -28.40
CA SER A 455 -1.97 -0.01 -28.42
C SER A 455 -2.52 -1.21 -29.19
N ALA A 456 -3.84 -1.39 -29.26
CA ALA A 456 -4.48 -2.45 -30.01
C ALA A 456 -4.66 -2.14 -31.51
N ALA A 457 -4.56 -0.88 -31.96
CA ALA A 457 -4.87 -0.47 -33.33
C ALA A 457 -4.10 -1.25 -34.42
N PRO A 458 -2.80 -1.56 -34.27
CA PRO A 458 -2.06 -2.32 -35.27
C PRO A 458 -2.60 -3.74 -35.52
N TYR A 459 -3.36 -4.29 -34.58
CA TYR A 459 -3.81 -5.69 -34.55
C TYR A 459 -5.28 -5.88 -34.95
N LEU A 460 -6.05 -4.79 -35.09
CA LEU A 460 -7.48 -4.82 -35.36
C LEU A 460 -7.85 -4.64 -36.84
N GLY A 461 -6.87 -4.34 -37.72
CA GLY A 461 -7.12 -4.17 -39.16
C GLY A 461 -8.20 -3.10 -39.43
N ASP A 462 -9.27 -3.50 -40.15
CA ASP A 462 -10.38 -2.59 -40.50
C ASP A 462 -11.18 -2.06 -39.29
N ALA A 463 -11.01 -2.66 -38.10
CA ALA A 463 -11.65 -2.25 -36.88
C ALA A 463 -10.72 -1.42 -35.95
N SER A 464 -9.68 -0.81 -36.48
CA SER A 464 -8.72 0.01 -35.75
C SER A 464 -9.35 1.24 -35.04
N ASP A 465 -10.52 1.69 -35.48
CA ASP A 465 -11.32 2.73 -34.82
C ASP A 465 -11.96 2.28 -33.48
N GLU A 466 -12.01 0.97 -33.23
CA GLU A 466 -12.47 0.40 -31.97
C GLU A 466 -11.31 0.19 -30.97
N ALA A 467 -10.07 0.56 -31.30
CA ALA A 467 -8.86 0.24 -30.53
C ALA A 467 -8.87 0.73 -29.08
N ASP A 468 -9.56 1.83 -28.78
CA ASP A 468 -9.63 2.35 -27.40
C ASP A 468 -10.41 1.43 -26.44
N GLY A 469 -11.20 0.50 -26.95
CA GLY A 469 -11.87 -0.54 -26.18
C GLY A 469 -10.99 -1.73 -25.80
N TYR A 470 -9.78 -1.81 -26.36
CA TYR A 470 -8.87 -2.93 -26.24
C TYR A 470 -7.45 -2.46 -25.95
N TYR A 471 -6.59 -3.39 -25.55
CA TYR A 471 -5.16 -3.09 -25.40
C TYR A 471 -4.31 -4.28 -25.81
N VAL A 472 -3.08 -3.98 -26.23
CA VAL A 472 -1.99 -4.92 -26.46
C VAL A 472 -0.71 -4.28 -25.94
N TYR A 473 -0.03 -4.93 -25.02
CA TYR A 473 1.21 -4.42 -24.45
C TYR A 473 2.24 -5.52 -24.27
N LYS A 474 3.50 -5.20 -24.48
CA LYS A 474 4.62 -6.14 -24.38
C LYS A 474 5.39 -5.93 -23.08
N MET A 475 5.89 -7.00 -22.51
CA MET A 475 6.87 -6.99 -21.44
C MET A 475 8.09 -7.76 -21.91
N ALA A 476 9.24 -7.10 -22.02
CA ALA A 476 10.44 -7.65 -22.65
C ALA A 476 11.71 -7.11 -21.99
N ARG A 477 12.86 -7.76 -22.26
CA ARG A 477 14.18 -7.27 -21.82
C ARG A 477 14.62 -6.02 -22.56
N THR A 478 14.19 -5.88 -23.81
CA THR A 478 14.56 -4.77 -24.67
C THR A 478 13.32 -4.10 -25.23
N HIS A 479 13.46 -2.85 -25.63
CA HIS A 479 12.39 -2.08 -26.24
C HIS A 479 12.06 -2.65 -27.62
N LEU A 480 10.87 -3.20 -27.80
CA LEU A 480 10.40 -3.76 -29.07
C LEU A 480 9.64 -2.71 -29.90
N ASP A 481 8.81 -1.91 -29.26
CA ASP A 481 8.06 -0.79 -29.82
C ASP A 481 7.55 0.14 -28.71
N ASP A 482 6.76 1.17 -29.06
CA ASP A 482 6.26 2.17 -28.11
C ASP A 482 5.33 1.60 -27.02
N HIS A 483 4.85 0.36 -27.19
CA HIS A 483 4.02 -0.34 -26.21
C HIS A 483 4.78 -1.51 -25.56
N THR A 484 6.00 -1.21 -25.12
CA THR A 484 6.89 -2.18 -24.44
C THR A 484 7.30 -1.69 -23.06
N ALA A 485 7.01 -2.47 -22.03
CA ALA A 485 7.53 -2.31 -20.67
C ALA A 485 8.78 -3.18 -20.48
N ILE A 486 9.80 -2.64 -19.81
CA ILE A 486 11.08 -3.33 -19.65
C ILE A 486 11.05 -4.22 -18.41
N ILE A 487 11.43 -5.48 -18.59
CA ILE A 487 11.64 -6.44 -17.50
C ILE A 487 13.08 -6.27 -16.99
N PRO A 488 13.30 -5.82 -15.75
CA PRO A 488 14.64 -5.68 -15.21
C PRO A 488 15.26 -7.05 -14.89
N TYR A 489 16.58 -7.15 -15.02
CA TYR A 489 17.31 -8.27 -14.46
C TYR A 489 17.37 -8.19 -12.94
N SER A 490 17.52 -9.34 -12.29
CA SER A 490 17.70 -9.39 -10.85
C SER A 490 18.90 -8.55 -10.42
N THR A 491 18.66 -7.66 -9.46
CA THR A 491 19.74 -7.05 -8.69
C THR A 491 20.14 -7.98 -7.57
N GLY A 492 21.37 -7.87 -7.07
CA GLY A 492 21.83 -8.74 -6.00
C GLY A 492 23.04 -8.17 -5.29
N ASN A 493 23.26 -8.67 -4.08
CA ASN A 493 24.47 -8.46 -3.29
C ASN A 493 25.07 -9.83 -2.91
N GLU A 494 26.02 -9.85 -1.97
CA GLU A 494 26.67 -11.07 -1.50
C GLU A 494 25.71 -12.07 -0.84
N GLN A 495 24.57 -11.62 -0.32
CA GLN A 495 23.55 -12.44 0.32
C GLN A 495 22.54 -13.05 -0.66
N GLY A 496 22.43 -12.54 -1.88
CA GLY A 496 21.54 -13.11 -2.87
C GLY A 496 21.04 -12.14 -3.93
N LYS A 497 19.97 -12.54 -4.62
CA LYS A 497 19.29 -11.76 -5.64
C LYS A 497 17.93 -11.32 -5.09
N TYR A 498 17.56 -10.07 -5.29
CA TYR A 498 16.40 -9.49 -4.64
C TYR A 498 15.29 -9.05 -5.60
N TYR A 499 15.56 -8.06 -6.44
CA TYR A 499 14.55 -7.44 -7.28
C TYR A 499 14.90 -7.61 -8.76
N GLY A 500 13.89 -7.95 -9.56
CA GLY A 500 14.04 -8.24 -10.99
C GLY A 500 13.89 -9.75 -11.27
N VAL A 501 14.10 -10.14 -12.52
CA VAL A 501 13.91 -11.51 -13.01
C VAL A 501 15.15 -11.95 -13.78
N ASP A 502 15.66 -13.14 -13.48
CA ASP A 502 16.65 -13.81 -14.34
C ASP A 502 15.95 -14.69 -15.38
N ASN A 503 16.68 -15.07 -16.42
CA ASN A 503 16.18 -16.07 -17.36
C ASN A 503 15.97 -17.41 -16.62
N ASP A 504 15.01 -18.19 -17.06
CA ASP A 504 14.53 -19.44 -16.45
C ASP A 504 13.90 -19.30 -15.05
N SER A 505 13.83 -18.09 -14.49
CA SER A 505 13.08 -17.88 -13.24
C SER A 505 11.57 -17.95 -13.53
N PRO A 506 10.80 -18.65 -12.67
CA PRO A 506 9.35 -18.70 -12.82
C PRO A 506 8.74 -17.34 -12.53
N VAL A 507 7.86 -16.90 -13.43
CA VAL A 507 7.12 -15.64 -13.36
C VAL A 507 5.64 -15.87 -13.65
N PHE A 508 4.79 -14.91 -13.28
CA PHE A 508 3.38 -14.86 -13.65
C PHE A 508 2.93 -13.43 -13.85
N VAL A 509 1.82 -13.23 -14.55
CA VAL A 509 1.19 -11.92 -14.68
C VAL A 509 -0.02 -11.85 -13.78
N LEU A 510 -0.12 -10.77 -13.00
CA LEU A 510 -1.28 -10.43 -12.18
C LEU A 510 -1.93 -9.15 -12.70
N PHE A 511 -3.20 -9.24 -13.04
CA PHE A 511 -4.05 -8.13 -13.44
C PHE A 511 -4.85 -7.65 -12.23
N ARG A 512 -4.93 -6.32 -12.07
CA ARG A 512 -5.70 -5.67 -11.01
C ARG A 512 -6.65 -4.65 -11.60
N ILE A 513 -7.93 -4.82 -11.32
CA ILE A 513 -9.05 -4.04 -11.85
C ILE A 513 -9.68 -3.33 -10.65
N TYR A 514 -9.31 -2.05 -10.45
CA TYR A 514 -9.68 -1.27 -9.25
C TYR A 514 -10.89 -0.40 -9.49
N LEU A 515 -11.87 -0.48 -8.61
CA LEU A 515 -13.08 0.33 -8.48
C LEU A 515 -13.87 0.47 -9.79
N ASP A 516 -14.98 -0.21 -9.83
CA ASP A 516 -16.01 0.08 -10.82
C ASP A 516 -16.80 1.36 -10.47
N GLU A 517 -17.85 1.66 -11.20
CA GLU A 517 -18.68 2.84 -10.97
C GLU A 517 -19.46 2.79 -9.64
N THR A 518 -19.60 1.62 -9.01
CA THR A 518 -20.33 1.42 -7.74
C THR A 518 -19.47 1.69 -6.51
N GLY A 519 -18.14 1.82 -6.68
CA GLY A 519 -17.20 2.12 -5.59
C GLY A 519 -16.61 0.90 -4.90
N VAL A 520 -16.75 -0.27 -5.51
CA VAL A 520 -16.09 -1.53 -5.14
C VAL A 520 -15.41 -2.16 -6.36
N GLY A 521 -14.72 -3.28 -6.19
CA GLY A 521 -14.15 -4.03 -7.31
C GLY A 521 -15.23 -4.61 -8.22
N ALA A 522 -14.92 -4.76 -9.51
CA ALA A 522 -15.80 -5.43 -10.45
C ALA A 522 -16.13 -6.87 -10.02
N ASP A 523 -17.31 -7.34 -10.37
CA ASP A 523 -17.63 -8.77 -10.26
C ASP A 523 -16.86 -9.54 -11.35
N TYR A 524 -16.21 -10.63 -10.97
CA TYR A 524 -15.45 -11.48 -11.89
C TYR A 524 -16.30 -12.00 -13.07
N TYR A 525 -17.60 -12.26 -12.85
CA TYR A 525 -18.51 -12.70 -13.90
C TYR A 525 -18.93 -11.60 -14.87
N GLU A 526 -18.63 -10.36 -14.60
CA GLU A 526 -18.89 -9.22 -15.48
C GLU A 526 -17.69 -8.88 -16.36
N LEU A 527 -16.52 -9.44 -16.06
CA LEU A 527 -15.28 -9.19 -16.79
C LEU A 527 -15.11 -10.12 -17.99
N ILE A 528 -14.45 -9.61 -19.01
CA ILE A 528 -13.82 -10.40 -20.05
C ILE A 528 -12.36 -10.58 -19.63
N ASN A 529 -11.99 -11.82 -19.31
CA ASN A 529 -10.67 -12.12 -18.79
C ASN A 529 -9.56 -11.67 -19.74
N ASP A 530 -8.54 -11.03 -19.19
CA ASP A 530 -7.31 -10.69 -19.89
C ASP A 530 -6.60 -11.95 -20.38
N ARG A 531 -5.84 -11.82 -21.45
CA ARG A 531 -5.13 -12.92 -22.13
C ARG A 531 -3.64 -12.64 -22.18
N VAL A 532 -2.85 -13.69 -22.19
CA VAL A 532 -1.40 -13.60 -22.26
C VAL A 532 -0.85 -14.57 -23.30
N ILE A 533 0.12 -14.10 -24.08
CA ILE A 533 0.92 -14.94 -24.97
C ILE A 533 2.39 -14.74 -24.60
N VAL A 534 3.11 -15.83 -24.36
CA VAL A 534 4.56 -15.84 -24.21
C VAL A 534 5.19 -16.25 -25.54
N PHE A 535 6.14 -15.47 -26.02
CA PHE A 535 6.89 -15.75 -27.25
C PHE A 535 8.32 -16.15 -26.90
N HIS A 536 8.75 -17.32 -27.39
CA HIS A 536 10.07 -17.90 -27.20
C HIS A 536 10.85 -17.88 -28.51
N LYS A 537 12.05 -17.31 -28.49
CA LYS A 537 12.91 -17.23 -29.67
C LYS A 537 13.32 -18.62 -30.13
N LYS A 538 13.14 -18.92 -31.46
CA LYS A 538 13.51 -20.21 -32.04
C LYS A 538 15.02 -20.42 -32.12
#